data_f430bc51c39dfa571f626c1a9c8a8170
#
_entry.id   f430bc51c39dfa571f626c1a9c8a8170
#
_cell.length_a   1.000
_cell.length_b   1.000
_cell.length_c   1.000
_cell.angle_alpha   90.00
_cell.angle_beta   90.00
_cell.angle_gamma   90.00
#
_symmetry.space_group_name_H-M   'P 1'
#
loop_
_entity.id
_entity.type
_entity.pdbx_description
1 polymer ?
#
loop_
_entity_poly.entity_id
_entity_poly.type
_entity_poly.pdbx_seq_one_letter_code
_entity_poly.pdbx_strand_id
1 'polypeptide(L)'
;SRGLVGSEMCIRDRLNGYFPQGEEREHPVKFPYKVKFYKDLITHLQKNYDPKDHLIVMGDLNISPQDIDIGIGEENKKRWLRTGKCSFLPEEREMLSELTDWGLFDSYRTLYSEKNDEFSWFDYRSKGFEDNPKRGLRIDHIWVTKKLNSAVKASGIDYDIRGMEKPSDHAPIWTEFDL
;
A
#
# COMPACT_ATOMS: atom_id res chain seq x y z
N SER A 1 6.91 36.96 -22.87
CA SER A 1 6.66 35.92 -21.87
C SER A 1 6.13 34.67 -22.57
N ARG A 2 6.97 33.69 -22.78
CA ARG A 2 6.52 32.34 -23.22
C ARG A 2 6.13 31.61 -21.95
N GLY A 3 4.81 31.46 -21.73
CA GLY A 3 4.28 30.61 -20.69
C GLY A 3 4.77 29.17 -20.88
N LEU A 4 5.10 28.52 -19.78
CA LEU A 4 5.36 27.09 -19.69
C LEU A 4 4.09 26.32 -20.12
N VAL A 5 3.98 26.10 -21.44
CA VAL A 5 2.99 25.16 -22.00
C VAL A 5 3.73 23.84 -22.15
N GLY A 6 3.53 22.90 -21.25
CA GLY A 6 4.10 21.58 -21.37
C GLY A 6 4.26 20.75 -20.10
N SER A 7 4.08 21.33 -18.91
CA SER A 7 4.26 20.58 -17.66
C SER A 7 2.95 20.28 -16.90
N GLU A 8 1.81 20.66 -17.43
CA GLU A 8 0.50 20.46 -16.75
C GLU A 8 -0.11 19.06 -16.96
N MET A 9 0.54 18.19 -17.70
CA MET A 9 0.12 16.77 -17.76
C MET A 9 0.71 15.92 -16.63
N CYS A 10 1.51 16.51 -15.78
CA CYS A 10 2.12 15.85 -14.64
C CYS A 10 1.13 15.70 -13.49
N ILE A 11 1.36 14.73 -12.66
CA ILE A 11 0.63 14.37 -11.43
C ILE A 11 0.07 15.63 -10.76
N ARG A 12 -1.26 15.73 -10.71
CA ARG A 12 -1.92 16.90 -10.15
C ARG A 12 -1.75 16.97 -8.65
N ASP A 13 -1.86 15.81 -7.99
CA ASP A 13 -1.71 15.72 -6.54
C ASP A 13 -1.13 14.38 -6.06
N ARG A 14 -0.45 14.43 -4.91
CA ARG A 14 0.10 13.27 -4.23
C ARG A 14 -0.24 13.33 -2.75
N LEU A 15 -0.91 12.29 -2.27
CA LEU A 15 -1.16 12.05 -0.86
C LEU A 15 -0.18 10.97 -0.40
N ASN A 16 0.83 11.35 0.37
CA ASN A 16 1.80 10.43 0.95
C ASN A 16 1.62 10.42 2.47
N GLY A 17 1.52 9.23 3.07
CA GLY A 17 1.29 9.13 4.49
C GLY A 17 1.70 7.83 5.13
N TYR A 18 1.84 7.89 6.45
CA TYR A 18 1.84 6.74 7.34
C TYR A 18 0.43 6.55 7.87
N PHE A 19 -0.23 5.49 7.42
CA PHE A 19 -1.61 5.19 7.80
C PHE A 19 -1.65 4.45 9.15
N PRO A 20 -2.69 4.64 9.97
CA PRO A 20 -2.74 4.03 11.29
C PRO A 20 -2.62 2.50 11.23
N GLN A 21 -1.75 1.94 12.05
CA GLN A 21 -1.50 0.49 12.10
C GLN A 21 -2.68 -0.28 12.72
N GLY A 22 -3.35 0.28 13.74
CA GLY A 22 -4.54 -0.30 14.38
C GLY A 22 -4.25 -1.28 15.52
N GLU A 23 -3.08 -1.92 15.54
CA GLU A 23 -2.62 -2.93 16.49
C GLU A 23 -3.43 -4.24 16.41
N GLU A 24 -4.62 -4.28 17.02
CA GLU A 24 -5.54 -5.42 16.96
C GLU A 24 -7.00 -4.93 16.98
N ARG A 25 -7.92 -5.75 16.49
CA ARG A 25 -9.37 -5.45 16.38
C ARG A 25 -9.98 -4.92 17.67
N GLU A 26 -9.61 -5.53 18.79
CA GLU A 26 -10.17 -5.19 20.11
C GLU A 26 -9.46 -4.01 20.78
N HIS A 27 -8.47 -3.40 20.15
CA HIS A 27 -7.78 -2.27 20.74
C HIS A 27 -8.71 -1.04 20.82
N PRO A 28 -8.99 -0.53 22.04
CA PRO A 28 -10.11 0.41 22.27
C PRO A 28 -9.94 1.78 21.59
N VAL A 29 -8.72 2.12 21.16
CA VAL A 29 -8.40 3.43 20.58
C VAL A 29 -7.82 3.30 19.16
N LYS A 30 -6.80 2.45 18.97
CA LYS A 30 -6.01 2.42 17.71
C LYS A 30 -6.82 1.87 16.53
N PHE A 31 -7.60 0.81 16.74
CA PHE A 31 -8.41 0.26 15.67
C PHE A 31 -9.57 1.19 15.25
N PRO A 32 -10.37 1.75 16.18
CA PRO A 32 -11.36 2.76 15.82
C PRO A 32 -10.75 3.99 15.14
N TYR A 33 -9.53 4.40 15.53
CA TYR A 33 -8.81 5.49 14.88
C TYR A 33 -8.42 5.14 13.43
N LYS A 34 -7.95 3.90 13.19
CA LYS A 34 -7.67 3.40 11.84
C LYS A 34 -8.93 3.44 10.97
N VAL A 35 -10.04 2.89 11.44
CA VAL A 35 -11.33 2.90 10.74
C VAL A 35 -11.75 4.33 10.40
N LYS A 36 -11.66 5.23 11.38
CA LYS A 36 -12.00 6.65 11.17
C LYS A 36 -11.10 7.29 10.10
N PHE A 37 -9.80 7.03 10.14
CA PHE A 37 -8.84 7.58 9.18
C PHE A 37 -9.19 7.20 7.73
N TYR A 38 -9.46 5.91 7.48
CA TYR A 38 -9.86 5.45 6.13
C TYR A 38 -11.18 6.06 5.67
N LYS A 39 -12.14 6.20 6.58
CA LYS A 39 -13.43 6.87 6.32
C LYS A 39 -13.26 8.35 5.98
N ASP A 40 -12.39 9.03 6.72
CA ASP A 40 -12.07 10.44 6.45
C ASP A 40 -11.33 10.59 5.12
N LEU A 41 -10.42 9.67 4.80
CA LEU A 41 -9.70 9.66 3.53
C LEU A 41 -10.64 9.51 2.33
N ILE A 42 -11.52 8.50 2.34
CA ILE A 42 -12.47 8.33 1.23
C ILE A 42 -13.40 9.52 1.08
N THR A 43 -13.87 10.09 2.19
CA THR A 43 -14.68 11.31 2.20
C THR A 43 -13.91 12.50 1.61
N HIS A 44 -12.62 12.61 1.94
CA HIS A 44 -11.75 13.66 1.41
C HIS A 44 -11.53 13.51 -0.10
N LEU A 45 -11.30 12.27 -0.57
CA LEU A 45 -11.16 11.97 -1.99
C LEU A 45 -12.44 12.33 -2.76
N GLN A 46 -13.59 11.87 -2.30
CA GLN A 46 -14.89 12.13 -2.92
C GLN A 46 -15.22 13.63 -3.01
N LYS A 47 -14.81 14.40 -2.02
CA LYS A 47 -15.11 15.83 -1.94
C LYS A 47 -14.17 16.71 -2.79
N ASN A 48 -12.89 16.31 -2.91
CA ASN A 48 -11.85 17.22 -3.39
C ASN A 48 -11.22 16.78 -4.73
N TYR A 49 -11.45 15.53 -5.17
CA TYR A 49 -10.82 14.96 -6.35
C TYR A 49 -11.81 14.27 -7.28
N ASP A 50 -11.47 14.20 -8.56
CA ASP A 50 -12.15 13.37 -9.56
C ASP A 50 -11.26 12.16 -9.86
N PRO A 51 -11.78 10.91 -9.86
CA PRO A 51 -11.00 9.72 -10.25
C PRO A 51 -10.49 9.76 -11.70
N LYS A 52 -10.92 10.73 -12.50
CA LYS A 52 -10.38 11.02 -13.83
C LYS A 52 -9.13 11.91 -13.81
N ASP A 53 -8.83 12.55 -12.69
CA ASP A 53 -7.63 13.37 -12.51
C ASP A 53 -6.37 12.50 -12.34
N HIS A 54 -5.20 13.13 -12.36
CA HIS A 54 -3.94 12.46 -12.02
C HIS A 54 -3.69 12.56 -10.52
N LEU A 55 -4.00 11.52 -9.78
CA LEU A 55 -3.82 11.45 -8.33
C LEU A 55 -3.03 10.19 -7.94
N ILE A 56 -2.11 10.36 -7.00
CA ILE A 56 -1.40 9.28 -6.31
C ILE A 56 -1.76 9.31 -4.82
N VAL A 57 -2.12 8.15 -4.27
CA VAL A 57 -2.21 7.89 -2.83
C VAL A 57 -1.17 6.83 -2.49
N MET A 58 -0.21 7.14 -1.63
CA MET A 58 0.92 6.25 -1.39
C MET A 58 1.41 6.29 0.06
N GLY A 59 2.22 5.30 0.42
CA GLY A 59 2.88 5.18 1.71
C GLY A 59 2.64 3.83 2.36
N ASP A 60 2.91 3.75 3.67
CA ASP A 60 2.58 2.60 4.48
C ASP A 60 1.07 2.63 4.82
N LEU A 61 0.29 1.85 4.08
CA LEU A 61 -1.15 1.73 4.29
C LEU A 61 -1.49 0.79 5.44
N ASN A 62 -0.50 0.06 5.95
CA ASN A 62 -0.69 -0.92 7.03
C ASN A 62 -1.76 -1.99 6.76
N ILE A 63 -2.04 -2.28 5.49
CA ILE A 63 -2.99 -3.33 5.07
C ILE A 63 -2.42 -4.08 3.85
N SER A 64 -2.45 -5.43 3.92
CA SER A 64 -2.22 -6.32 2.78
C SER A 64 -3.55 -6.57 2.06
N PRO A 65 -3.74 -6.09 0.82
CA PRO A 65 -5.02 -6.16 0.13
C PRO A 65 -5.49 -7.58 -0.17
N GLN A 66 -4.58 -8.45 -0.57
CA GLN A 66 -4.88 -9.79 -1.06
C GLN A 66 -4.09 -10.86 -0.30
N ASP A 67 -4.48 -12.12 -0.46
CA ASP A 67 -3.78 -13.24 0.18
C ASP A 67 -2.35 -13.42 -0.34
N ILE A 68 -2.10 -13.08 -1.61
CA ILE A 68 -0.78 -13.09 -2.22
C ILE A 68 0.16 -11.99 -1.66
N ASP A 69 -0.38 -11.04 -0.89
CA ASP A 69 0.38 -10.01 -0.18
C ASP A 69 0.84 -10.46 1.22
N ILE A 70 0.51 -11.71 1.61
CA ILE A 70 0.74 -12.25 2.95
C ILE A 70 1.73 -13.42 2.88
N GLY A 71 2.99 -13.16 3.13
CA GLY A 71 4.06 -14.16 3.10
C GLY A 71 4.56 -14.62 4.47
N ILE A 72 3.82 -14.38 5.56
CA ILE A 72 4.25 -14.78 6.92
C ILE A 72 4.02 -16.25 7.26
N GLY A 73 3.52 -17.04 6.30
CA GLY A 73 3.20 -18.45 6.46
C GLY A 73 1.78 -18.69 7.03
N GLU A 74 1.16 -19.79 6.61
CA GLU A 74 -0.25 -20.09 6.90
C GLU A 74 -0.59 -20.13 8.40
N GLU A 75 0.29 -20.69 9.25
CA GLU A 75 0.06 -20.76 10.68
C GLU A 75 0.04 -19.37 11.35
N ASN A 76 0.94 -18.47 10.92
CA ASN A 76 0.95 -17.10 11.40
C ASN A 76 -0.27 -16.32 10.89
N LYS A 77 -0.63 -16.50 9.61
CA LYS A 77 -1.83 -15.89 9.01
C LYS A 77 -3.09 -16.28 9.80
N LYS A 78 -3.31 -17.58 10.03
CA LYS A 78 -4.44 -18.07 10.83
C LYS A 78 -4.42 -17.53 12.26
N ARG A 79 -3.25 -17.49 12.88
CA ARG A 79 -3.10 -16.94 14.24
C ARG A 79 -3.49 -15.46 14.28
N TRP A 80 -3.01 -14.63 13.34
CA TRP A 80 -3.33 -13.20 13.31
C TRP A 80 -4.82 -12.96 13.10
N LEU A 81 -5.44 -13.66 12.17
CA LEU A 81 -6.90 -13.59 11.96
C LEU A 81 -7.67 -13.96 13.22
N ARG A 82 -7.27 -15.03 13.91
CA ARG A 82 -7.94 -15.49 15.15
C ARG A 82 -7.77 -14.49 16.29
N THR A 83 -6.60 -13.87 16.43
CA THR A 83 -6.32 -12.90 17.50
C THR A 83 -6.77 -11.48 17.15
N GLY A 84 -7.26 -11.25 15.95
CA GLY A 84 -7.65 -9.92 15.50
C GLY A 84 -6.47 -8.98 15.22
N LYS A 85 -5.24 -9.50 15.04
CA LYS A 85 -4.08 -8.67 14.74
C LYS A 85 -4.23 -8.02 13.38
N CYS A 86 -4.05 -6.69 13.33
CA CYS A 86 -4.19 -5.88 12.13
C CYS A 86 -3.14 -6.20 11.07
N SER A 87 -3.44 -5.84 9.86
CA SER A 87 -2.78 -5.73 8.56
C SER A 87 -3.48 -6.50 7.43
N PHE A 88 -4.43 -7.38 7.71
CA PHE A 88 -5.21 -8.09 6.66
C PHE A 88 -6.53 -8.65 7.18
N LEU A 89 -7.11 -8.04 8.20
CA LEU A 89 -8.45 -8.40 8.66
C LEU A 89 -9.48 -8.13 7.56
N PRO A 90 -10.58 -8.91 7.46
CA PRO A 90 -11.61 -8.70 6.45
C PRO A 90 -12.10 -7.24 6.40
N GLU A 91 -12.39 -6.65 7.55
CA GLU A 91 -12.82 -5.26 7.67
C GLU A 91 -11.75 -4.23 7.24
N GLU A 92 -10.46 -4.56 7.36
CA GLU A 92 -9.38 -3.72 6.83
C GLU A 92 -9.37 -3.75 5.30
N ARG A 93 -9.58 -4.92 4.71
CA ARG A 93 -9.66 -5.08 3.26
C ARG A 93 -10.91 -4.39 2.68
N GLU A 94 -12.02 -4.35 3.43
CA GLU A 94 -13.19 -3.57 3.05
C GLU A 94 -12.87 -2.08 2.96
N MET A 95 -12.10 -1.53 3.91
CA MET A 95 -11.65 -0.13 3.84
C MET A 95 -10.83 0.15 2.57
N LEU A 96 -9.96 -0.79 2.15
CA LEU A 96 -9.21 -0.65 0.89
C LEU A 96 -10.12 -0.79 -0.33
N SER A 97 -11.14 -1.66 -0.30
CA SER A 97 -12.08 -1.80 -1.41
C SER A 97 -12.83 -0.50 -1.69
N GLU A 98 -13.17 0.28 -0.67
CA GLU A 98 -13.76 1.61 -0.86
C GLU A 98 -12.87 2.55 -1.68
N LEU A 99 -11.54 2.46 -1.53
CA LEU A 99 -10.59 3.24 -2.32
C LEU A 99 -10.52 2.77 -3.78
N THR A 100 -10.56 1.45 -4.01
CA THR A 100 -10.62 0.90 -5.38
C THR A 100 -11.94 1.22 -6.07
N ASP A 101 -13.05 1.13 -5.36
CA ASP A 101 -14.38 1.46 -5.87
C ASP A 101 -14.50 2.94 -6.23
N TRP A 102 -13.80 3.82 -5.49
CA TRP A 102 -13.70 5.23 -5.84
C TRP A 102 -12.90 5.47 -7.13
N GLY A 103 -11.98 4.57 -7.49
CA GLY A 103 -11.22 4.63 -8.74
C GLY A 103 -9.70 4.64 -8.62
N LEU A 104 -9.16 4.14 -7.50
CA LEU A 104 -7.72 3.91 -7.35
C LEU A 104 -7.33 2.48 -7.75
N PHE A 105 -6.15 2.35 -8.34
CA PHE A 105 -5.53 1.10 -8.80
C PHE A 105 -4.16 0.94 -8.14
N ASP A 106 -3.86 -0.24 -7.69
CA ASP A 106 -2.53 -0.60 -7.19
C ASP A 106 -1.55 -0.71 -8.37
N SER A 107 -0.62 0.22 -8.47
CA SER A 107 0.33 0.30 -9.59
C SER A 107 1.23 -0.93 -9.69
N TYR A 108 1.61 -1.54 -8.56
CA TYR A 108 2.38 -2.77 -8.54
C TYR A 108 1.57 -3.94 -9.08
N ARG A 109 0.31 -4.11 -8.63
CA ARG A 109 -0.57 -5.20 -9.08
C ARG A 109 -1.01 -5.07 -10.54
N THR A 110 -0.97 -3.88 -11.10
CA THR A 110 -1.19 -3.66 -12.54
C THR A 110 -0.18 -4.42 -13.39
N LEU A 111 1.07 -4.51 -12.94
CA LEU A 111 2.13 -5.24 -13.65
C LEU A 111 2.32 -6.67 -13.17
N TYR A 112 2.06 -6.94 -11.89
CA TYR A 112 2.38 -8.20 -11.21
C TYR A 112 1.16 -8.78 -10.49
N SER A 113 0.10 -9.07 -11.24
CA SER A 113 -1.20 -9.51 -10.70
C SER A 113 -1.10 -10.78 -9.83
N GLU A 114 -0.20 -11.72 -10.18
CA GLU A 114 -0.06 -13.02 -9.53
C GLU A 114 1.23 -13.18 -8.69
N LYS A 115 2.09 -12.16 -8.66
CA LYS A 115 3.37 -12.26 -7.94
C LYS A 115 3.13 -12.29 -6.42
N ASN A 116 3.62 -13.32 -5.74
CA ASN A 116 3.32 -13.63 -4.34
C ASN A 116 4.57 -13.82 -3.45
N ASP A 117 5.73 -13.42 -3.94
CA ASP A 117 7.04 -13.61 -3.30
C ASP A 117 7.77 -12.31 -2.97
N GLU A 118 7.11 -11.16 -3.18
CA GLU A 118 7.66 -9.85 -2.85
C GLU A 118 6.79 -9.11 -1.83
N PHE A 119 7.45 -8.64 -0.78
CA PHE A 119 6.86 -7.97 0.37
C PHE A 119 7.61 -6.70 0.69
N SER A 120 6.92 -5.70 1.26
CA SER A 120 7.52 -4.42 1.61
C SER A 120 7.88 -4.30 3.08
N TRP A 121 7.33 -5.16 3.96
CA TRP A 121 7.61 -5.16 5.39
C TRP A 121 8.05 -6.54 5.88
N PHE A 122 9.04 -6.57 6.77
CA PHE A 122 9.64 -7.78 7.33
C PHE A 122 9.89 -7.62 8.84
N ASP A 123 9.22 -8.42 9.65
CA ASP A 123 9.42 -8.41 11.10
C ASP A 123 10.88 -8.74 11.45
N TYR A 124 11.57 -7.83 12.11
CA TYR A 124 12.95 -8.00 12.55
C TYR A 124 13.16 -9.23 13.45
N ARG A 125 12.19 -9.54 14.31
CA ARG A 125 12.30 -10.67 15.26
C ARG A 125 12.28 -12.02 14.56
N SER A 126 11.52 -12.11 13.48
CA SER A 126 11.40 -13.36 12.70
C SER A 126 12.47 -13.50 11.64
N LYS A 127 13.25 -12.43 11.37
CA LYS A 127 14.27 -12.37 10.31
C LYS A 127 13.75 -12.78 8.93
N GLY A 128 12.47 -12.50 8.66
CA GLY A 128 11.79 -12.97 7.45
C GLY A 128 12.40 -12.48 6.13
N PHE A 129 13.17 -11.38 6.15
CA PHE A 129 13.89 -10.90 4.97
C PHE A 129 15.04 -11.82 4.55
N GLU A 130 15.70 -12.48 5.49
CA GLU A 130 16.83 -13.40 5.25
C GLU A 130 16.36 -14.80 4.84
N ASP A 131 15.07 -15.11 4.99
CA ASP A 131 14.53 -16.43 4.62
C ASP A 131 14.43 -16.62 3.09
N ASN A 132 14.39 -17.89 2.68
CA ASN A 132 14.12 -18.26 1.30
C ASN A 132 13.07 -19.40 1.27
N PRO A 133 11.82 -19.14 0.82
CA PRO A 133 11.31 -17.83 0.37
C PRO A 133 11.23 -16.81 1.51
N LYS A 134 11.29 -15.52 1.17
CA LYS A 134 11.15 -14.42 2.13
C LYS A 134 9.78 -14.46 2.80
N ARG A 135 9.73 -14.05 4.08
CA ARG A 135 8.49 -14.01 4.86
C ARG A 135 8.18 -12.59 5.31
N GLY A 136 7.20 -11.96 4.69
CA GLY A 136 6.83 -10.58 4.95
C GLY A 136 5.38 -10.29 4.63
N LEU A 137 5.04 -8.99 4.65
CA LEU A 137 3.76 -8.45 4.22
C LEU A 137 4.00 -7.34 3.19
N ARG A 138 3.15 -7.24 2.19
CA ARG A 138 3.11 -6.07 1.33
C ARG A 138 2.04 -5.11 1.86
N ILE A 139 2.49 -4.08 2.58
CA ILE A 139 1.64 -3.07 3.24
C ILE A 139 1.95 -1.65 2.82
N ASP A 140 3.07 -1.45 2.11
CA ASP A 140 3.41 -0.20 1.46
C ASP A 140 2.92 -0.23 0.01
N HIS A 141 2.26 0.83 -0.43
CA HIS A 141 1.57 0.86 -1.71
C HIS A 141 1.69 2.21 -2.42
N ILE A 142 1.61 2.17 -3.75
CA ILE A 142 1.42 3.33 -4.62
C ILE A 142 0.15 3.09 -5.41
N TRP A 143 -0.93 3.72 -4.99
CA TRP A 143 -2.24 3.64 -5.63
C TRP A 143 -2.48 4.86 -6.48
N VAL A 144 -3.00 4.65 -7.68
CA VAL A 144 -3.10 5.69 -8.70
C VAL A 144 -4.45 5.67 -9.39
N THR A 145 -4.90 6.82 -9.86
CA THR A 145 -6.09 6.91 -10.70
C THR A 145 -5.88 6.30 -12.09
N LYS A 146 -6.96 6.00 -12.80
CA LYS A 146 -6.96 5.23 -14.05
C LYS A 146 -5.99 5.76 -15.12
N LYS A 147 -5.89 7.07 -15.29
CA LYS A 147 -4.98 7.67 -16.28
C LYS A 147 -3.51 7.37 -15.95
N LEU A 148 -3.11 7.55 -14.69
CA LEU A 148 -1.77 7.21 -14.24
C LEU A 148 -1.53 5.70 -14.29
N ASN A 149 -2.54 4.89 -13.96
CA ASN A 149 -2.44 3.44 -14.05
C ASN A 149 -2.12 2.97 -15.48
N SER A 150 -2.72 3.62 -16.49
CA SER A 150 -2.43 3.32 -17.90
C SER A 150 -1.02 3.74 -18.33
N ALA A 151 -0.37 4.61 -17.59
CA ALA A 151 0.99 5.10 -17.84
C ALA A 151 2.05 4.40 -16.97
N VAL A 152 1.68 3.42 -16.15
CA VAL A 152 2.63 2.64 -15.35
C VAL A 152 3.54 1.85 -16.29
N LYS A 153 4.85 2.14 -16.23
CA LYS A 153 5.88 1.50 -17.02
C LYS A 153 6.63 0.42 -16.26
N ALA A 154 6.98 0.71 -15.01
CA ALA A 154 7.67 -0.21 -14.13
C ALA A 154 7.28 0.05 -12.67
N SER A 155 7.36 -0.96 -11.82
CA SER A 155 7.13 -0.85 -10.39
C SER A 155 7.96 -1.90 -9.66
N GLY A 156 8.31 -1.66 -8.41
CA GLY A 156 9.11 -2.63 -7.66
C GLY A 156 9.26 -2.28 -6.19
N ILE A 157 9.94 -3.21 -5.52
CA ILE A 157 10.32 -3.12 -4.10
C ILE A 157 11.84 -3.22 -4.04
N ASP A 158 12.49 -2.26 -3.41
CA ASP A 158 13.96 -2.14 -3.39
C ASP A 158 14.56 -2.99 -2.27
N TYR A 159 14.97 -4.20 -2.62
CA TYR A 159 15.61 -5.13 -1.69
C TYR A 159 17.10 -4.84 -1.47
N ASP A 160 17.74 -4.11 -2.37
CA ASP A 160 19.13 -3.71 -2.18
C ASP A 160 19.23 -2.72 -1.01
N ILE A 161 18.34 -1.72 -0.98
CA ILE A 161 18.25 -0.80 0.16
C ILE A 161 17.82 -1.52 1.43
N ARG A 162 16.81 -2.43 1.35
CA ARG A 162 16.37 -3.22 2.51
C ARG A 162 17.46 -4.15 3.05
N GLY A 163 18.40 -4.58 2.23
CA GLY A 163 19.52 -5.44 2.60
C GLY A 163 20.78 -4.72 3.13
N MET A 164 20.79 -3.37 3.20
CA MET A 164 21.92 -2.60 3.69
C MET A 164 22.17 -2.80 5.19
N GLU A 165 23.29 -2.28 5.70
CA GLU A 165 23.61 -2.28 7.13
C GLU A 165 22.59 -1.45 7.92
N LYS A 166 22.03 -2.01 9.01
CA LYS A 166 21.01 -1.37 9.87
C LYS A 166 19.79 -0.83 9.09
N PRO A 167 19.15 -1.66 8.25
CA PRO A 167 18.07 -1.21 7.41
C PRO A 167 16.78 -0.96 8.21
N SER A 168 15.82 -0.28 7.59
CA SER A 168 14.42 -0.29 8.06
C SER A 168 13.82 -1.71 7.99
N ASP A 169 12.77 -1.99 8.75
CA ASP A 169 11.93 -3.18 8.55
C ASP A 169 11.06 -3.10 7.28
N HIS A 170 10.96 -1.90 6.68
CA HIS A 170 10.35 -1.68 5.37
C HIS A 170 11.40 -1.62 4.26
N ALA A 171 11.05 -2.17 3.10
CA ALA A 171 11.74 -1.97 1.84
C ALA A 171 11.10 -0.80 1.08
N PRO A 172 11.87 0.13 0.51
CA PRO A 172 11.31 1.18 -0.33
C PRO A 172 10.54 0.61 -1.52
N ILE A 173 9.42 1.25 -1.85
CA ILE A 173 8.63 0.91 -3.04
C ILE A 173 8.74 2.04 -4.06
N TRP A 174 8.63 1.72 -5.34
CA TRP A 174 8.70 2.69 -6.42
C TRP A 174 7.81 2.32 -7.59
N THR A 175 7.40 3.33 -8.36
CA THR A 175 6.69 3.17 -9.64
C THR A 175 7.18 4.22 -10.63
N GLU A 176 7.46 3.79 -11.84
CA GLU A 176 7.84 4.63 -12.99
C GLU A 176 6.64 4.78 -13.92
N PHE A 177 6.43 6.00 -14.39
CA PHE A 177 5.36 6.35 -15.32
C PHE A 177 5.94 6.88 -16.63
N ASP A 178 5.31 6.55 -17.74
CA ASP A 178 5.56 7.14 -19.06
C ASP A 178 4.47 8.20 -19.32
N LEU A 179 4.80 9.48 -19.01
CA LEU A 179 3.86 10.63 -19.01
C LEU A 179 4.18 11.59 -20.15
#